data_413d8c139db9b448f378105d71e63ad9
#
_entry.id   413d8c139db9b448f378105d71e63ad9
#
_cell.length_a   1.000
_cell.length_b   1.000
_cell.length_c   1.000
_cell.angle_alpha   90.00
_cell.angle_beta   90.00
_cell.angle_gamma   90.00
#
_symmetry.space_group_name_H-M   'P 1'
#
loop_
_entity.id
_entity.type
_entity.pdbx_description
1 polymer ?
#
loop_
_entity_poly.entity_id
_entity_poly.type
_entity_poly.pdbx_seq_one_letter_code
_entity_poly.pdbx_strand_id
1 'polypeptide(L)'
;MVTQIRLAAAHVAPIFLSARETTHKAIRLIEQAARNKANLIAFPESFISAFPIWSALRPPTENHDLFQRMVRESVHADGEEIQAVRATARKCNIMISLGFSEKTRTSSATLFNSNVIIDNEGDVLVHHRKLVPTFFEKLTWSPGDGYGLRVADTKFGKIGALICGENTNPLARYALIAQGEQIHISTWPAIWPTRSPSQPGMGELNPPPDATERPNYDNIAANRIRASAHCFEAKCFGILCAGVLGRDAIDIIASSTSSLKQSMEQSQRAATMLLDPTGAPIRGFVIDQATSASHSADFLQAEEGVLYADVNLDDCIEGKQYHDTAGGYQRMDVFDLQVNRTRQQPVRFTRVVD
;
A
#
# COMPACT_ATOMS: atom_id res chain seq x y z
N MET A 1 23.31 -9.66 -10.16
CA MET A 1 22.35 -8.93 -9.31
C MET A 1 23.14 -8.14 -8.27
N VAL A 2 22.70 -6.93 -7.96
CA VAL A 2 23.21 -6.17 -6.81
C VAL A 2 22.62 -6.80 -5.55
N THR A 3 23.44 -7.19 -4.58
CA THR A 3 22.96 -7.82 -3.33
C THR A 3 22.75 -6.80 -2.21
N GLN A 4 23.58 -5.76 -2.16
CA GLN A 4 23.44 -4.67 -1.19
C GLN A 4 22.58 -3.57 -1.77
N ILE A 5 21.44 -3.30 -1.13
CA ILE A 5 20.48 -2.29 -1.59
C ILE A 5 19.98 -1.43 -0.43
N ARG A 6 19.62 -0.18 -0.72
CA ARG A 6 18.92 0.70 0.21
C ARG A 6 17.44 0.76 -0.13
N LEU A 7 16.61 0.37 0.81
CA LEU A 7 15.16 0.49 0.77
C LEU A 7 14.73 1.82 1.39
N ALA A 8 13.66 2.42 0.84
CA ALA A 8 13.01 3.59 1.39
C ALA A 8 11.50 3.37 1.47
N ALA A 9 10.90 3.75 2.58
CA ALA A 9 9.45 3.70 2.81
C ALA A 9 8.95 5.11 3.19
N ALA A 10 8.09 5.68 2.36
CA ALA A 10 7.53 7.01 2.56
C ALA A 10 6.32 6.95 3.51
N HIS A 11 6.49 7.40 4.75
CA HIS A 11 5.40 7.56 5.72
C HIS A 11 4.87 8.98 5.61
N VAL A 12 3.88 9.20 4.73
CA VAL A 12 3.48 10.54 4.31
C VAL A 12 1.97 10.63 4.06
N ALA A 13 1.41 11.82 4.27
CA ALA A 13 0.05 12.15 3.87
C ALA A 13 0.01 12.55 2.39
N PRO A 14 -1.03 12.16 1.63
CA PRO A 14 -1.34 12.81 0.37
C PRO A 14 -1.78 14.26 0.60
N ILE A 15 -1.82 15.08 -0.44
CA ILE A 15 -2.69 16.27 -0.45
C ILE A 15 -4.09 15.76 -0.78
N PHE A 16 -5.00 15.87 0.19
CA PHE A 16 -6.26 15.13 0.17
C PHE A 16 -7.14 15.50 -1.02
N LEU A 17 -7.47 14.48 -1.82
CA LEU A 17 -8.23 14.59 -3.08
C LEU A 17 -7.68 15.69 -4.00
N SER A 18 -6.35 15.66 -4.19
CA SER A 18 -5.64 16.49 -5.19
C SER A 18 -4.54 15.65 -5.83
N ALA A 19 -4.82 15.08 -7.00
CA ALA A 19 -3.90 14.21 -7.71
C ALA A 19 -2.62 14.94 -8.11
N ARG A 20 -2.77 16.15 -8.66
CA ARG A 20 -1.65 16.96 -9.12
C ARG A 20 -0.66 17.29 -8.00
N GLU A 21 -1.16 17.85 -6.89
CA GLU A 21 -0.30 18.27 -5.78
C GLU A 21 0.34 17.07 -5.07
N THR A 22 -0.39 15.95 -4.97
CA THR A 22 0.15 14.71 -4.43
C THR A 22 1.24 14.14 -5.34
N THR A 23 1.06 14.20 -6.67
CA THR A 23 2.10 13.80 -7.63
C THR A 23 3.36 14.65 -7.50
N HIS A 24 3.21 15.98 -7.35
CA HIS A 24 4.35 16.86 -7.08
C HIS A 24 5.06 16.49 -5.77
N LYS A 25 4.29 16.15 -4.72
CA LYS A 25 4.86 15.67 -3.45
C LYS A 25 5.61 14.36 -3.66
N ALA A 26 5.03 13.40 -4.39
CA ALA A 26 5.68 12.13 -4.72
C ALA A 26 7.04 12.36 -5.43
N ILE A 27 7.06 13.21 -6.45
CA ILE A 27 8.27 13.55 -7.20
C ILE A 27 9.37 14.09 -6.29
N ARG A 28 9.05 15.03 -5.40
CA ARG A 28 10.04 15.57 -4.44
C ARG A 28 10.60 14.48 -3.50
N LEU A 29 9.75 13.57 -3.04
CA LEU A 29 10.16 12.46 -2.17
C LEU A 29 11.01 11.42 -2.91
N ILE A 30 10.71 11.15 -4.18
CA ILE A 30 11.52 10.27 -5.04
C ILE A 30 12.91 10.89 -5.24
N GLU A 31 12.98 12.19 -5.58
CA GLU A 31 14.25 12.89 -5.73
C GLU A 31 15.04 12.95 -4.42
N GLN A 32 14.37 13.11 -3.28
CA GLN A 32 14.97 13.02 -1.95
C GLN A 32 15.56 11.64 -1.68
N ALA A 33 14.78 10.57 -1.90
CA ALA A 33 15.22 9.19 -1.69
C ALA A 33 16.43 8.85 -2.58
N ALA A 34 16.41 9.30 -3.84
CA ALA A 34 17.52 9.11 -4.77
C ALA A 34 18.80 9.85 -4.32
N ARG A 35 18.68 11.11 -3.86
CA ARG A 35 19.83 11.82 -3.25
C ARG A 35 20.40 11.07 -2.04
N ASN A 36 19.54 10.41 -1.28
CA ASN A 36 19.89 9.56 -0.14
C ASN A 36 20.31 8.14 -0.55
N LYS A 37 20.55 7.91 -1.86
CA LYS A 37 21.05 6.66 -2.44
C LYS A 37 20.10 5.45 -2.27
N ALA A 38 18.81 5.69 -2.15
CA ALA A 38 17.83 4.60 -2.17
C ALA A 38 17.75 3.97 -3.57
N ASN A 39 17.60 2.64 -3.62
CA ASN A 39 17.40 1.89 -4.85
C ASN A 39 15.91 1.70 -5.16
N LEU A 40 15.07 1.68 -4.11
CA LEU A 40 13.64 1.52 -4.16
C LEU A 40 12.98 2.45 -3.14
N ILE A 41 11.91 3.14 -3.56
CA ILE A 41 11.01 3.85 -2.67
C ILE A 41 9.59 3.30 -2.81
N ALA A 42 8.94 3.00 -1.67
CA ALA A 42 7.53 2.63 -1.61
C ALA A 42 6.67 3.76 -1.04
N PHE A 43 5.50 3.95 -1.63
CA PHE A 43 4.47 4.88 -1.17
C PHE A 43 3.28 4.14 -0.58
N PRO A 44 2.46 4.78 0.28
CA PRO A 44 1.29 4.18 0.91
C PRO A 44 0.21 3.76 -0.10
N GLU A 45 -0.76 2.99 0.40
CA GLU A 45 -1.99 2.63 -0.30
C GLU A 45 -2.72 3.88 -0.77
N SER A 46 -3.12 3.88 -2.06
CA SER A 46 -3.90 4.96 -2.68
C SER A 46 -3.31 6.35 -2.41
N PHE A 47 -1.98 6.49 -2.44
CA PHE A 47 -1.33 7.77 -2.15
C PHE A 47 -1.79 8.88 -3.09
N ILE A 48 -1.81 8.63 -4.42
CA ILE A 48 -2.42 9.59 -5.33
C ILE A 48 -3.94 9.45 -5.25
N SER A 49 -4.58 10.55 -4.94
CA SER A 49 -5.97 10.85 -4.66
C SER A 49 -6.40 10.62 -3.22
N ALA A 50 -5.62 9.94 -2.39
CA ALA A 50 -5.90 9.59 -1.01
C ALA A 50 -6.83 8.37 -0.81
N PHE A 51 -6.85 7.83 0.40
CA PHE A 51 -7.71 6.74 0.81
C PHE A 51 -9.12 7.25 1.17
N PRO A 52 -10.22 6.61 0.71
CA PRO A 52 -11.59 7.08 0.88
C PRO A 52 -12.14 6.77 2.28
N ILE A 53 -11.48 7.28 3.32
CA ILE A 53 -11.84 7.02 4.72
C ILE A 53 -13.25 7.52 5.08
N TRP A 54 -13.78 8.51 4.36
CA TRP A 54 -15.15 9.01 4.57
C TRP A 54 -16.22 7.95 4.35
N SER A 55 -15.95 6.94 3.52
CA SER A 55 -16.88 5.84 3.28
C SER A 55 -17.20 5.02 4.53
N ALA A 56 -16.32 5.08 5.54
CA ALA A 56 -16.54 4.43 6.83
C ALA A 56 -17.09 5.39 7.90
N LEU A 57 -16.96 6.69 7.69
CA LEU A 57 -17.17 7.70 8.74
C LEU A 57 -18.45 8.52 8.53
N ARG A 58 -18.93 8.60 7.29
CA ARG A 58 -20.16 9.32 6.92
C ARG A 58 -21.21 8.35 6.41
N PRO A 59 -22.51 8.62 6.57
CA PRO A 59 -23.56 7.81 5.94
C PRO A 59 -23.33 7.71 4.42
N PRO A 60 -23.49 6.53 3.80
CA PRO A 60 -23.22 6.36 2.37
C PRO A 60 -23.97 7.33 1.47
N THR A 61 -25.21 7.70 1.82
CA THR A 61 -26.04 8.63 1.07
C THR A 61 -25.56 10.09 1.13
N GLU A 62 -24.66 10.41 2.05
CA GLU A 62 -24.10 11.74 2.26
C GLU A 62 -22.66 11.88 1.72
N ASN A 63 -22.17 10.88 0.98
CA ASN A 63 -20.79 10.82 0.49
C ASN A 63 -20.63 11.21 -0.98
N HIS A 64 -21.70 11.61 -1.64
CA HIS A 64 -21.70 11.83 -3.10
C HIS A 64 -20.71 12.92 -3.54
N ASP A 65 -20.59 13.98 -2.77
CA ASP A 65 -19.67 15.10 -3.00
C ASP A 65 -18.19 14.63 -2.99
N LEU A 66 -17.81 13.86 -1.98
CA LEU A 66 -16.46 13.33 -1.85
C LEU A 66 -16.17 12.24 -2.87
N PHE A 67 -17.15 11.40 -3.18
CA PHE A 67 -17.02 10.39 -4.24
C PHE A 67 -16.83 11.08 -5.61
N GLN A 68 -17.64 12.08 -5.93
CA GLN A 68 -17.50 12.82 -7.19
C GLN A 68 -16.13 13.49 -7.30
N ARG A 69 -15.65 14.10 -6.20
CA ARG A 69 -14.31 14.69 -6.16
C ARG A 69 -13.24 13.63 -6.36
N MET A 70 -13.35 12.46 -5.70
CA MET A 70 -12.41 11.37 -5.87
C MET A 70 -12.37 10.86 -7.31
N VAL A 71 -13.52 10.74 -7.98
CA VAL A 71 -13.56 10.34 -9.40
C VAL A 71 -12.77 11.32 -10.27
N ARG A 72 -12.94 12.63 -10.04
CA ARG A 72 -12.21 13.66 -10.77
C ARG A 72 -10.71 13.59 -10.54
N GLU A 73 -10.30 13.39 -9.29
CA GLU A 73 -8.92 13.34 -8.85
C GLU A 73 -8.27 11.95 -8.99
N SER A 74 -9.04 10.89 -9.33
CA SER A 74 -8.45 9.60 -9.68
C SER A 74 -7.74 9.68 -11.01
N VAL A 75 -6.65 8.91 -11.18
CA VAL A 75 -5.76 9.02 -12.32
C VAL A 75 -5.85 7.78 -13.22
N HIS A 76 -5.52 7.92 -14.48
CA HIS A 76 -5.34 6.77 -15.38
C HIS A 76 -3.96 6.14 -15.15
N ALA A 77 -3.86 4.82 -15.25
CA ALA A 77 -2.59 4.10 -15.10
C ALA A 77 -1.52 4.49 -16.15
N ASP A 78 -1.97 5.08 -17.26
CA ASP A 78 -1.15 5.66 -18.31
C ASP A 78 -1.30 7.20 -18.39
N GLY A 79 -1.88 7.84 -17.37
CA GLY A 79 -2.13 9.28 -17.28
C GLY A 79 -0.88 10.12 -16.99
N GLU A 80 -1.05 11.43 -17.05
CA GLU A 80 0.05 12.41 -16.89
C GLU A 80 0.78 12.25 -15.56
N GLU A 81 0.06 12.00 -14.48
CA GLU A 81 0.62 11.84 -13.14
C GLU A 81 1.56 10.63 -13.08
N ILE A 82 1.13 9.50 -13.62
CA ILE A 82 1.95 8.28 -13.66
C ILE A 82 3.12 8.46 -14.63
N GLN A 83 2.94 9.14 -15.76
CA GLN A 83 4.03 9.45 -16.68
C GLN A 83 5.08 10.37 -16.04
N ALA A 84 4.69 11.35 -15.24
CA ALA A 84 5.60 12.22 -14.51
C ALA A 84 6.43 11.43 -13.47
N VAL A 85 5.81 10.50 -12.75
CA VAL A 85 6.50 9.60 -11.82
C VAL A 85 7.47 8.67 -12.56
N ARG A 86 7.08 8.09 -13.70
CA ARG A 86 7.94 7.26 -14.56
C ARG A 86 9.18 8.04 -15.06
N ALA A 87 8.97 9.27 -15.51
CA ALA A 87 10.06 10.15 -15.94
C ALA A 87 11.02 10.46 -14.78
N THR A 88 10.50 10.63 -13.57
CA THR A 88 11.29 10.86 -12.36
C THR A 88 12.07 9.61 -11.95
N ALA A 89 11.47 8.41 -12.04
CA ALA A 89 12.14 7.13 -11.81
C ALA A 89 13.40 7.01 -12.68
N ARG A 90 13.24 7.26 -13.98
CA ARG A 90 14.33 7.24 -14.96
C ARG A 90 15.40 8.30 -14.66
N LYS A 91 14.99 9.56 -14.44
CA LYS A 91 15.88 10.67 -14.12
C LYS A 91 16.74 10.39 -12.89
N CYS A 92 16.14 9.80 -11.87
CA CYS A 92 16.75 9.54 -10.57
C CYS A 92 17.39 8.15 -10.46
N ASN A 93 17.24 7.28 -11.45
CA ASN A 93 17.73 5.90 -11.47
C ASN A 93 17.26 5.11 -10.22
N ILE A 94 15.98 5.23 -9.84
CA ILE A 94 15.37 4.63 -8.65
C ILE A 94 14.09 3.89 -8.99
N MET A 95 13.86 2.75 -8.35
CA MET A 95 12.60 2.03 -8.46
C MET A 95 11.53 2.64 -7.56
N ILE A 96 10.28 2.51 -7.97
CA ILE A 96 9.14 3.09 -7.26
C ILE A 96 8.01 2.08 -7.14
N SER A 97 7.43 1.93 -5.95
CA SER A 97 6.11 1.34 -5.75
C SER A 97 5.14 2.45 -5.35
N LEU A 98 4.08 2.66 -6.13
CA LEU A 98 3.16 3.78 -5.95
C LEU A 98 1.72 3.30 -5.93
N GLY A 99 1.02 3.57 -4.81
CA GLY A 99 -0.42 3.37 -4.67
C GLY A 99 -1.22 4.56 -5.21
N PHE A 100 -2.32 4.30 -5.92
CA PHE A 100 -3.20 5.34 -6.45
C PHE A 100 -4.64 4.85 -6.64
N SER A 101 -5.59 5.78 -6.63
CA SER A 101 -6.95 5.52 -7.09
C SER A 101 -6.99 5.61 -8.61
N GLU A 102 -7.29 4.47 -9.26
CA GLU A 102 -7.31 4.36 -10.71
C GLU A 102 -8.71 4.57 -11.25
N LYS A 103 -8.84 5.44 -12.27
CA LYS A 103 -10.03 5.52 -13.12
C LYS A 103 -9.79 4.89 -14.48
N THR A 104 -10.84 4.39 -15.10
CA THR A 104 -10.78 3.77 -16.42
C THR A 104 -11.46 4.64 -17.48
N ARG A 105 -11.13 4.40 -18.77
CA ARG A 105 -11.79 5.09 -19.89
C ARG A 105 -13.13 4.47 -20.27
N THR A 106 -13.44 3.29 -19.72
CA THR A 106 -14.67 2.54 -20.04
C THR A 106 -15.85 2.91 -19.16
N SER A 107 -15.60 3.64 -18.08
CA SER A 107 -16.64 4.09 -17.13
C SER A 107 -16.28 5.46 -16.56
N SER A 108 -17.28 6.30 -16.37
CA SER A 108 -17.11 7.63 -15.78
C SER A 108 -16.93 7.61 -14.26
N ALA A 109 -17.23 6.49 -13.58
CA ALA A 109 -17.24 6.42 -12.11
C ALA A 109 -16.70 5.10 -11.53
N THR A 110 -16.29 4.15 -12.35
CA THR A 110 -15.63 2.93 -11.85
C THR A 110 -14.19 3.22 -11.50
N LEU A 111 -13.86 3.02 -10.23
CA LEU A 111 -12.53 3.22 -9.67
C LEU A 111 -11.95 1.89 -9.18
N PHE A 112 -10.62 1.82 -9.16
CA PHE A 112 -9.86 0.70 -8.58
C PHE A 112 -8.81 1.24 -7.62
N ASN A 113 -8.54 0.49 -6.56
CA ASN A 113 -7.39 0.68 -5.72
C ASN A 113 -6.21 -0.02 -6.36
N SER A 114 -5.24 0.74 -6.85
CA SER A 114 -4.16 0.23 -7.70
C SER A 114 -2.78 0.53 -7.14
N ASN A 115 -1.82 -0.32 -7.47
CA ASN A 115 -0.40 -0.12 -7.22
C ASN A 115 0.39 -0.42 -8.49
N VAL A 116 1.41 0.39 -8.78
CA VAL A 116 2.38 0.11 -9.83
C VAL A 116 3.77 -0.04 -9.25
N ILE A 117 4.54 -1.00 -9.79
CA ILE A 117 5.99 -1.09 -9.60
C ILE A 117 6.63 -0.59 -10.89
N ILE A 118 7.40 0.48 -10.77
CA ILE A 118 8.11 1.16 -11.86
C ILE A 118 9.61 0.93 -11.65
N ASP A 119 10.30 0.52 -12.69
CA ASP A 119 11.74 0.32 -12.62
C ASP A 119 12.52 1.63 -12.75
N ASN A 120 13.82 1.53 -12.62
CA ASN A 120 14.73 2.66 -12.74
C ASN A 120 14.89 3.21 -14.18
N GLU A 121 14.38 2.50 -15.19
CA GLU A 121 14.29 2.95 -16.58
C GLU A 121 12.95 3.67 -16.84
N GLY A 122 12.05 3.67 -15.85
CA GLY A 122 10.72 4.26 -15.90
C GLY A 122 9.68 3.35 -16.56
N ASP A 123 9.93 2.06 -16.65
CA ASP A 123 8.96 1.11 -17.18
C ASP A 123 8.09 0.52 -16.08
N VAL A 124 6.79 0.38 -16.36
CA VAL A 124 5.84 -0.24 -15.44
C VAL A 124 5.98 -1.76 -15.54
N LEU A 125 6.62 -2.37 -14.56
CA LEU A 125 6.83 -3.82 -14.50
C LEU A 125 5.60 -4.56 -13.96
N VAL A 126 4.90 -3.96 -12.99
CA VAL A 126 3.67 -4.50 -12.40
C VAL A 126 2.63 -3.39 -12.30
N HIS A 127 1.41 -3.70 -12.74
CA HIS A 127 0.21 -2.90 -12.50
C HIS A 127 -0.83 -3.81 -11.84
N HIS A 128 -0.98 -3.67 -10.54
CA HIS A 128 -1.87 -4.47 -9.72
C HIS A 128 -3.09 -3.63 -9.31
N ARG A 129 -4.29 -4.19 -9.46
CA ARG A 129 -5.54 -3.71 -8.88
C ARG A 129 -5.88 -4.60 -7.70
N LYS A 130 -6.16 -4.01 -6.54
CA LYS A 130 -6.57 -4.75 -5.33
C LYS A 130 -7.67 -5.75 -5.67
N LEU A 131 -7.44 -7.02 -5.38
CA LEU A 131 -8.35 -8.11 -5.77
C LEU A 131 -9.76 -7.87 -5.24
N VAL A 132 -9.86 -7.51 -3.96
CA VAL A 132 -11.14 -7.22 -3.32
C VAL A 132 -10.97 -6.02 -2.39
N PRO A 133 -11.68 -4.90 -2.65
CA PRO A 133 -11.76 -3.80 -1.70
C PRO A 133 -12.34 -4.27 -0.37
N THR A 134 -11.76 -3.81 0.74
CA THR A 134 -12.10 -4.31 2.07
C THR A 134 -13.29 -3.55 2.66
N PHE A 135 -14.35 -4.26 3.08
CA PHE A 135 -15.51 -3.74 3.80
C PHE A 135 -16.09 -2.47 3.13
N PHE A 136 -15.98 -1.30 3.75
CA PHE A 136 -16.52 -0.02 3.27
C PHE A 136 -15.82 0.51 2.00
N GLU A 137 -14.61 0.05 1.70
CA GLU A 137 -13.92 0.41 0.46
C GLU A 137 -14.73 0.03 -0.79
N LYS A 138 -15.60 -0.99 -0.69
CA LYS A 138 -16.52 -1.43 -1.76
C LYS A 138 -17.53 -0.36 -2.18
N LEU A 139 -17.72 0.67 -1.36
CA LEU A 139 -18.55 1.82 -1.72
C LEU A 139 -17.83 2.78 -2.68
N THR A 140 -16.53 2.61 -2.86
CA THR A 140 -15.69 3.48 -3.69
C THR A 140 -15.01 2.72 -4.82
N TRP A 141 -14.43 1.56 -4.53
CA TRP A 141 -13.63 0.79 -5.48
C TRP A 141 -14.27 -0.52 -5.89
N SER A 142 -14.05 -0.86 -7.15
CA SER A 142 -14.41 -2.16 -7.73
C SER A 142 -13.34 -3.21 -7.44
N PRO A 143 -13.70 -4.52 -7.43
CA PRO A 143 -12.73 -5.61 -7.38
C PRO A 143 -11.78 -5.56 -8.58
N GLY A 144 -10.50 -5.86 -8.32
CA GLY A 144 -9.48 -6.04 -9.34
C GLY A 144 -9.50 -7.43 -9.96
N ASP A 145 -8.40 -7.78 -10.60
CA ASP A 145 -8.17 -9.07 -11.25
C ASP A 145 -6.77 -9.62 -10.93
N GLY A 146 -6.49 -10.86 -11.33
CA GLY A 146 -5.21 -11.50 -11.08
C GLY A 146 -4.07 -11.03 -11.99
N TYR A 147 -4.29 -10.09 -12.91
CA TYR A 147 -3.26 -9.62 -13.85
C TYR A 147 -2.00 -9.14 -13.13
N GLY A 148 -2.15 -8.41 -12.03
CA GLY A 148 -1.06 -7.83 -11.26
C GLY A 148 -0.44 -8.75 -10.20
N LEU A 149 -0.87 -10.01 -10.05
CA LEU A 149 -0.22 -10.99 -9.16
C LEU A 149 1.11 -11.47 -9.76
N ARG A 150 2.05 -10.53 -9.89
CA ARG A 150 3.36 -10.70 -10.51
C ARG A 150 4.45 -10.16 -9.61
N VAL A 151 5.61 -10.78 -9.68
CA VAL A 151 6.85 -10.30 -9.09
C VAL A 151 7.67 -9.65 -10.21
N ALA A 152 8.12 -8.42 -9.98
CA ALA A 152 9.03 -7.72 -10.88
C ALA A 152 10.44 -8.29 -10.71
N ASP A 153 11.00 -8.86 -11.76
CA ASP A 153 12.41 -9.32 -11.79
C ASP A 153 13.30 -8.16 -12.22
N THR A 154 14.17 -7.71 -11.32
CA THR A 154 14.95 -6.49 -11.51
C THR A 154 16.42 -6.69 -11.14
N LYS A 155 17.25 -5.71 -11.50
CA LYS A 155 18.67 -5.71 -11.05
C LYS A 155 18.83 -5.54 -9.53
N PHE A 156 17.81 -5.04 -8.83
CA PHE A 156 17.77 -4.82 -7.40
C PHE A 156 16.98 -5.91 -6.65
N GLY A 157 16.77 -7.07 -7.27
CA GLY A 157 16.05 -8.19 -6.72
C GLY A 157 14.65 -8.36 -7.29
N LYS A 158 13.95 -9.37 -6.78
CA LYS A 158 12.58 -9.74 -7.15
C LYS A 158 11.58 -9.11 -6.20
N ILE A 159 10.74 -8.21 -6.72
CA ILE A 159 9.89 -7.33 -5.94
C ILE A 159 8.42 -7.62 -6.21
N GLY A 160 7.65 -7.91 -5.16
CA GLY A 160 6.21 -8.05 -5.21
C GLY A 160 5.50 -7.03 -4.33
N ALA A 161 4.19 -6.84 -4.55
CA ALA A 161 3.38 -5.96 -3.74
C ALA A 161 1.95 -6.47 -3.59
N LEU A 162 1.39 -6.33 -2.38
CA LEU A 162 -0.03 -6.53 -2.08
C LEU A 162 -0.58 -5.34 -1.30
N ILE A 163 -1.85 -5.03 -1.54
CA ILE A 163 -2.52 -3.85 -0.99
C ILE A 163 -3.35 -4.22 0.24
N CYS A 164 -2.98 -3.74 1.42
CA CYS A 164 -3.76 -3.77 2.66
C CYS A 164 -4.29 -5.19 3.01
N GLY A 165 -5.61 -5.35 3.03
CA GLY A 165 -6.29 -6.60 3.38
C GLY A 165 -5.92 -7.81 2.53
N GLU A 166 -5.41 -7.62 1.31
CA GLU A 166 -4.91 -8.73 0.47
C GLU A 166 -3.78 -9.52 1.13
N ASN A 167 -2.98 -8.85 1.96
CA ASN A 167 -1.92 -9.50 2.74
C ASN A 167 -2.45 -10.57 3.73
N THR A 168 -3.77 -10.64 3.92
CA THR A 168 -4.42 -11.73 4.67
C THR A 168 -4.72 -12.95 3.81
N ASN A 169 -4.76 -12.80 2.47
CA ASN A 169 -5.10 -13.90 1.55
C ASN A 169 -3.89 -14.80 1.30
N PRO A 170 -3.87 -16.06 1.83
CA PRO A 170 -2.74 -16.95 1.68
C PRO A 170 -2.47 -17.35 0.23
N LEU A 171 -3.51 -17.40 -0.63
CA LEU A 171 -3.35 -17.74 -2.05
C LEU A 171 -2.68 -16.61 -2.83
N ALA A 172 -3.02 -15.36 -2.54
CA ALA A 172 -2.37 -14.20 -3.14
C ALA A 172 -0.89 -14.12 -2.70
N ARG A 173 -0.61 -14.34 -1.40
CA ARG A 173 0.75 -14.40 -0.89
C ARG A 173 1.55 -15.52 -1.57
N TYR A 174 1.00 -16.74 -1.58
CA TYR A 174 1.67 -17.88 -2.20
C TYR A 174 1.93 -17.66 -3.69
N ALA A 175 1.00 -17.01 -4.42
CA ALA A 175 1.20 -16.68 -5.83
C ALA A 175 2.43 -15.79 -6.07
N LEU A 176 2.77 -14.90 -5.14
CA LEU A 176 4.00 -14.10 -5.21
C LEU A 176 5.23 -14.89 -4.73
N ILE A 177 5.12 -15.61 -3.62
CA ILE A 177 6.19 -16.45 -3.06
C ILE A 177 6.71 -17.43 -4.10
N ALA A 178 5.81 -18.08 -4.84
CA ALA A 178 6.12 -19.05 -5.89
C ALA A 178 6.88 -18.45 -7.10
N GLN A 179 6.98 -17.13 -7.19
CA GLN A 179 7.79 -16.44 -8.21
C GLN A 179 9.18 -16.04 -7.69
N GLY A 180 9.53 -16.44 -6.46
CA GLY A 180 10.84 -16.21 -5.86
C GLY A 180 11.03 -14.78 -5.36
N GLU A 181 10.00 -14.17 -4.81
CA GLU A 181 10.03 -12.83 -4.23
C GLU A 181 11.14 -12.68 -3.18
N GLN A 182 11.87 -11.56 -3.22
CA GLN A 182 12.94 -11.22 -2.29
C GLN A 182 12.62 -9.96 -1.48
N ILE A 183 11.73 -9.11 -2.00
CA ILE A 183 11.24 -7.90 -1.34
C ILE A 183 9.72 -7.86 -1.51
N HIS A 184 9.01 -7.87 -0.40
CA HIS A 184 7.56 -7.72 -0.37
C HIS A 184 7.15 -6.33 0.08
N ILE A 185 6.29 -5.67 -0.68
CA ILE A 185 5.74 -4.37 -0.33
C ILE A 185 4.28 -4.55 0.08
N SER A 186 3.97 -4.27 1.35
CA SER A 186 2.61 -4.21 1.86
C SER A 186 2.23 -2.76 2.14
N THR A 187 1.19 -2.26 1.48
CA THR A 187 0.75 -0.87 1.60
C THR A 187 -0.53 -0.76 2.40
N TRP A 188 -0.67 0.30 3.19
CA TRP A 188 -1.76 0.48 4.15
C TRP A 188 -2.24 1.93 4.21
N PRO A 189 -3.53 2.17 4.60
CA PRO A 189 -4.01 3.51 4.87
C PRO A 189 -3.45 4.05 6.19
N ALA A 190 -3.61 5.36 6.41
CA ALA A 190 -3.18 6.05 7.62
C ALA A 190 -3.89 5.59 8.88
N ILE A 191 -5.19 5.31 8.77
CA ILE A 191 -6.06 4.79 9.82
C ILE A 191 -6.99 3.75 9.22
N TRP A 192 -7.36 2.78 10.02
CA TRP A 192 -8.52 1.93 9.77
C TRP A 192 -9.59 2.33 10.76
N PRO A 193 -10.83 2.59 10.33
CA PRO A 193 -11.86 3.06 11.22
C PRO A 193 -12.08 2.08 12.36
N THR A 194 -11.88 2.59 13.55
CA THR A 194 -12.12 1.89 14.79
C THR A 194 -13.27 2.57 15.53
N ARG A 195 -13.85 1.90 16.48
CA ARG A 195 -14.89 2.50 17.30
C ARG A 195 -14.32 3.68 18.06
N SER A 196 -15.06 4.78 18.13
CA SER A 196 -14.70 5.86 19.04
C SER A 196 -14.90 5.36 20.48
N PRO A 197 -13.94 5.57 21.39
CA PRO A 197 -14.06 5.18 22.79
C PRO A 197 -15.27 5.83 23.49
N SER A 198 -15.76 6.95 22.96
CA SER A 198 -16.82 7.79 23.54
C SER A 198 -18.20 7.59 22.88
N GLN A 199 -18.36 6.70 21.90
CA GLN A 199 -19.67 6.40 21.33
C GLN A 199 -20.10 4.98 21.73
N PRO A 200 -21.12 4.83 22.60
CA PRO A 200 -21.89 3.60 22.66
C PRO A 200 -22.41 3.33 21.26
N GLY A 201 -22.36 2.07 20.81
CA GLY A 201 -22.76 1.70 19.46
C GLY A 201 -24.11 2.32 19.12
N MET A 202 -24.20 3.05 18.00
CA MET A 202 -25.49 3.53 17.49
C MET A 202 -26.35 2.30 17.21
N GLY A 203 -27.33 2.04 18.08
CA GLY A 203 -28.28 0.94 17.95
C GLY A 203 -28.48 0.09 19.18
N GLU A 204 -27.66 0.16 20.21
CA GLU A 204 -27.90 -0.55 21.47
C GLU A 204 -28.61 0.37 22.47
N LEU A 205 -29.93 0.26 22.53
CA LEU A 205 -30.79 0.94 23.53
C LEU A 205 -30.46 0.53 24.97
N ASN A 206 -29.77 -0.60 25.18
CA ASN A 206 -29.26 -1.09 26.47
C ASN A 206 -27.99 -1.91 26.22
N PRO A 207 -26.80 -1.33 26.29
CA PRO A 207 -25.58 -2.13 26.27
C PRO A 207 -25.57 -3.05 27.50
N PRO A 208 -25.12 -4.32 27.38
CA PRO A 208 -24.96 -5.19 28.54
C PRO A 208 -24.03 -4.55 29.57
N PRO A 209 -24.24 -4.78 30.88
CA PRO A 209 -23.50 -4.12 31.95
C PRO A 209 -21.98 -4.32 31.92
N ASP A 210 -21.49 -5.32 31.18
CA ASP A 210 -20.11 -5.66 30.94
C ASP A 210 -19.62 -5.29 29.53
N ALA A 211 -20.38 -4.48 28.78
CA ALA A 211 -19.95 -3.89 27.51
C ALA A 211 -18.82 -2.88 27.68
N THR A 212 -18.13 -2.91 28.81
CA THR A 212 -16.90 -2.17 29.08
C THR A 212 -15.82 -2.61 28.12
N GLU A 213 -15.58 -1.75 27.13
CA GLU A 213 -14.32 -1.68 26.39
C GLU A 213 -13.96 -2.91 25.56
N ARG A 214 -14.73 -3.19 24.49
CA ARG A 214 -14.14 -3.98 23.39
C ARG A 214 -12.92 -3.20 22.88
N PRO A 215 -11.72 -3.81 22.91
CA PRO A 215 -10.52 -3.13 22.47
C PRO A 215 -10.68 -2.67 21.02
N ASN A 216 -10.21 -1.47 20.71
CA ASN A 216 -10.13 -0.98 19.34
C ASN A 216 -9.19 -1.86 18.52
N TYR A 217 -9.41 -1.87 17.21
CA TYR A 217 -8.55 -2.56 16.27
C TYR A 217 -7.14 -1.95 16.30
N ASP A 218 -6.15 -2.75 16.70
CA ASP A 218 -4.76 -2.34 16.69
C ASP A 218 -4.18 -2.40 15.27
N ASN A 219 -4.17 -1.25 14.60
CA ASN A 219 -3.66 -1.13 13.25
C ASN A 219 -2.19 -1.53 13.11
N ILE A 220 -1.37 -1.23 14.11
CA ILE A 220 0.07 -1.54 14.06
C ILE A 220 0.28 -3.04 14.15
N ALA A 221 -0.29 -3.67 15.19
CA ALA A 221 -0.16 -5.11 15.39
C ALA A 221 -0.76 -5.90 14.22
N ALA A 222 -1.95 -5.51 13.76
CA ALA A 222 -2.65 -6.19 12.67
C ALA A 222 -1.93 -6.08 11.32
N ASN A 223 -1.36 -4.93 11.00
CA ASN A 223 -0.60 -4.74 9.76
C ASN A 223 0.74 -5.49 9.84
N ARG A 224 1.43 -5.37 11.00
CA ARG A 224 2.70 -6.05 11.21
C ARG A 224 2.58 -7.57 11.14
N ILE A 225 1.58 -8.17 11.80
CA ILE A 225 1.44 -9.64 11.78
C ILE A 225 1.24 -10.20 10.38
N ARG A 226 0.49 -9.49 9.51
CA ARG A 226 0.28 -9.87 8.11
C ARG A 226 1.55 -9.73 7.27
N ALA A 227 2.24 -8.61 7.37
CA ALA A 227 3.50 -8.36 6.66
C ALA A 227 4.60 -9.31 7.15
N SER A 228 4.74 -9.51 8.47
CA SER A 228 5.71 -10.44 9.07
C SER A 228 5.46 -11.87 8.65
N ALA A 229 4.19 -12.31 8.60
CA ALA A 229 3.85 -13.65 8.13
C ALA A 229 4.30 -13.87 6.68
N HIS A 230 4.08 -12.89 5.80
CA HIS A 230 4.54 -12.99 4.41
C HIS A 230 6.07 -13.08 4.33
N CYS A 231 6.79 -12.20 5.02
CA CYS A 231 8.26 -12.19 5.04
C CYS A 231 8.81 -13.54 5.56
N PHE A 232 8.22 -14.06 6.64
CA PHE A 232 8.60 -15.34 7.21
C PHE A 232 8.34 -16.53 6.27
N GLU A 233 7.18 -16.56 5.60
CA GLU A 233 6.81 -17.60 4.65
C GLU A 233 7.67 -17.57 3.38
N ALA A 234 7.92 -16.38 2.83
CA ALA A 234 8.69 -16.15 1.61
C ALA A 234 10.20 -16.15 1.82
N LYS A 235 10.66 -15.93 3.07
CA LYS A 235 12.06 -15.61 3.40
C LYS A 235 12.54 -14.41 2.60
N CYS A 236 11.78 -13.31 2.67
CA CYS A 236 12.05 -12.08 1.95
C CYS A 236 12.05 -10.87 2.90
N PHE A 237 12.67 -9.79 2.49
CA PHE A 237 12.54 -8.50 3.16
C PHE A 237 11.13 -7.92 2.98
N GLY A 238 10.67 -7.15 3.96
CA GLY A 238 9.36 -6.50 3.91
C GLY A 238 9.44 -4.98 4.02
N ILE A 239 8.65 -4.29 3.19
CA ILE A 239 8.35 -2.88 3.34
C ILE A 239 6.87 -2.78 3.75
N LEU A 240 6.61 -2.54 5.03
CA LEU A 240 5.29 -2.18 5.51
C LEU A 240 5.17 -0.66 5.42
N CYS A 241 4.44 -0.18 4.41
CA CYS A 241 4.31 1.25 4.11
C CYS A 241 2.90 1.74 4.40
N ALA A 242 2.73 2.57 5.41
CA ALA A 242 1.46 3.16 5.81
C ALA A 242 1.44 4.67 5.56
N GLY A 243 0.25 5.21 5.25
CA GLY A 243 0.06 6.63 5.09
C GLY A 243 -0.03 7.39 6.41
N VAL A 244 -0.01 8.72 6.31
CA VAL A 244 -0.32 9.66 7.39
C VAL A 244 -1.68 10.30 7.12
N LEU A 245 -2.48 10.51 8.15
CA LEU A 245 -3.73 11.25 8.05
C LEU A 245 -3.45 12.75 8.12
N GLY A 246 -3.51 13.42 6.98
CA GLY A 246 -3.29 14.84 6.87
C GLY A 246 -4.38 15.67 7.54
N ARG A 247 -4.03 16.88 7.96
CA ARG A 247 -4.97 17.82 8.57
C ARG A 247 -6.07 18.24 7.60
N ASP A 248 -5.71 18.44 6.33
CA ASP A 248 -6.61 18.74 5.23
C ASP A 248 -7.70 17.67 5.04
N ALA A 249 -7.33 16.38 5.16
CA ALA A 249 -8.28 15.28 5.13
C ALA A 249 -9.28 15.35 6.30
N ILE A 250 -8.79 15.60 7.51
CA ILE A 250 -9.63 15.74 8.69
C ILE A 250 -10.62 16.90 8.52
N ASP A 251 -10.12 18.07 8.12
CA ASP A 251 -10.94 19.27 8.00
C ASP A 251 -12.00 19.14 6.88
N ILE A 252 -11.66 18.51 5.74
CA ILE A 252 -12.62 18.30 4.64
C ILE A 252 -13.67 17.24 5.00
N ILE A 253 -13.27 16.11 5.59
CA ILE A 253 -14.17 15.00 5.88
C ILE A 253 -15.10 15.37 7.05
N ALA A 254 -14.54 15.90 8.12
CA ALA A 254 -15.32 16.31 9.28
C ALA A 254 -16.22 17.50 9.00
N SER A 255 -15.82 18.37 8.08
CA SER A 255 -16.54 19.61 7.78
C SER A 255 -16.85 20.40 9.07
N SER A 256 -18.12 20.55 9.43
CA SER A 256 -18.57 21.22 10.67
C SER A 256 -18.84 20.25 11.85
N THR A 257 -18.64 18.92 11.65
CA THR A 257 -19.00 17.91 12.64
C THR A 257 -17.86 17.69 13.63
N SER A 258 -17.96 18.32 14.81
CA SER A 258 -16.91 18.27 15.84
C SER A 258 -16.62 16.85 16.38
N SER A 259 -17.65 16.02 16.54
CA SER A 259 -17.49 14.63 16.97
C SER A 259 -16.72 13.78 15.96
N LEU A 260 -16.98 13.97 14.67
CA LEU A 260 -16.26 13.27 13.62
C LEU A 260 -14.78 13.69 13.56
N LYS A 261 -14.52 14.99 13.71
CA LYS A 261 -13.16 15.53 13.81
C LYS A 261 -12.40 14.89 14.96
N GLN A 262 -13.00 14.89 16.14
CA GLN A 262 -12.41 14.28 17.35
C GLN A 262 -12.14 12.78 17.13
N SER A 263 -13.10 12.03 16.54
CA SER A 263 -12.92 10.61 16.26
C SER A 263 -11.74 10.34 15.32
N MET A 264 -11.56 11.17 14.28
CA MET A 264 -10.43 11.05 13.37
C MET A 264 -9.10 11.41 14.06
N GLU A 265 -9.07 12.44 14.89
CA GLU A 265 -7.88 12.87 15.63
C GLU A 265 -7.43 11.83 16.66
N GLN A 266 -8.36 11.15 17.31
CA GLN A 266 -8.10 10.11 18.32
C GLN A 266 -7.88 8.71 17.74
N SER A 267 -8.14 8.49 16.45
CA SER A 267 -7.94 7.19 15.81
C SER A 267 -6.48 6.77 15.86
N GLN A 268 -6.24 5.49 16.19
CA GLN A 268 -4.90 4.92 16.18
C GLN A 268 -4.29 4.99 14.79
N ARG A 269 -3.10 5.58 14.68
CA ARG A 269 -2.35 5.70 13.43
C ARG A 269 -1.67 4.37 13.10
N ALA A 270 -1.63 4.04 11.81
CA ALA A 270 -0.77 2.99 11.31
C ALA A 270 0.70 3.43 11.35
N ALA A 271 1.60 2.47 11.23
CA ALA A 271 3.04 2.73 11.23
C ALA A 271 3.70 2.16 9.98
N THR A 272 4.79 2.81 9.56
CA THR A 272 5.68 2.33 8.49
C THR A 272 6.91 1.71 9.14
N MET A 273 7.29 0.50 8.72
CA MET A 273 8.46 -0.23 9.21
C MET A 273 9.06 -1.12 8.12
N LEU A 274 10.29 -1.54 8.32
CA LEU A 274 10.98 -2.48 7.45
C LEU A 274 11.18 -3.81 8.20
N LEU A 275 11.10 -4.92 7.49
CA LEU A 275 11.13 -6.28 8.06
C LEU A 275 12.23 -7.09 7.40
N ASP A 276 12.86 -7.97 8.17
CA ASP A 276 13.85 -8.93 7.68
C ASP A 276 13.18 -10.24 7.18
N PRO A 277 13.95 -11.18 6.60
CA PRO A 277 13.43 -12.46 6.11
C PRO A 277 12.88 -13.39 7.21
N THR A 278 13.03 -13.05 8.49
CA THR A 278 12.38 -13.75 9.61
C THR A 278 11.05 -13.12 10.01
N GLY A 279 10.68 -12.00 9.38
CA GLY A 279 9.50 -11.21 9.72
C GLY A 279 9.69 -10.28 10.92
N ALA A 280 10.90 -10.15 11.44
CA ALA A 280 11.21 -9.22 12.52
C ALA A 280 11.45 -7.79 11.98
N PRO A 281 11.12 -6.74 12.76
CA PRO A 281 11.47 -5.38 12.39
C PRO A 281 12.99 -5.18 12.28
N ILE A 282 13.44 -4.51 11.22
CA ILE A 282 14.82 -4.08 11.04
C ILE A 282 14.96 -2.69 11.64
N ARG A 283 16.07 -2.45 12.31
CA ARG A 283 16.43 -1.10 12.71
C ARG A 283 16.81 -0.27 11.49
N GLY A 284 15.96 0.69 11.16
CA GLY A 284 16.18 1.63 10.06
C GLY A 284 16.77 2.95 10.53
N PHE A 285 16.70 3.95 9.67
CA PHE A 285 17.11 5.31 9.95
C PHE A 285 16.31 6.32 9.13
N VAL A 286 16.26 7.54 9.62
CA VAL A 286 15.78 8.72 8.89
C VAL A 286 16.95 9.68 8.64
N ILE A 287 16.86 10.47 7.57
CA ILE A 287 17.88 11.46 7.23
C ILE A 287 17.24 12.85 7.31
N ASP A 288 17.78 13.68 8.19
CA ASP A 288 17.41 15.09 8.30
C ASP A 288 17.81 15.83 7.02
N GLN A 289 16.85 16.51 6.38
CA GLN A 289 17.09 17.14 5.08
C GLN A 289 17.89 18.44 5.16
N ALA A 290 17.91 19.09 6.32
CA ALA A 290 18.66 20.34 6.52
C ALA A 290 20.12 20.07 6.88
N THR A 291 20.35 19.05 7.71
CA THR A 291 21.69 18.76 8.26
C THR A 291 22.36 17.57 7.60
N SER A 292 21.64 16.75 6.85
CA SER A 292 22.07 15.44 6.33
C SER A 292 22.45 14.44 7.43
N ALA A 293 22.12 14.72 8.69
CA ALA A 293 22.36 13.81 9.79
C ALA A 293 21.41 12.60 9.71
N SER A 294 21.96 11.43 10.00
CA SER A 294 21.17 10.19 10.08
C SER A 294 20.84 9.89 11.53
N HIS A 295 19.56 9.58 11.78
CA HIS A 295 19.04 9.19 13.08
C HIS A 295 18.40 7.82 13.00
N SER A 296 18.71 6.93 13.94
CA SER A 296 18.11 5.60 14.00
C SER A 296 16.59 5.70 14.26
N ALA A 297 15.82 4.90 13.54
CA ALA A 297 14.38 4.79 13.71
C ALA A 297 13.92 3.36 13.41
N ASP A 298 13.15 2.76 14.32
CA ASP A 298 12.63 1.40 14.12
C ASP A 298 11.35 1.43 13.28
N PHE A 299 10.59 2.51 13.36
CA PHE A 299 9.37 2.77 12.59
C PHE A 299 9.04 4.27 12.56
N LEU A 300 8.13 4.65 11.67
CA LEU A 300 7.48 5.97 11.63
C LEU A 300 5.98 5.81 11.86
N GLN A 301 5.37 6.69 12.66
CA GLN A 301 3.94 6.66 13.00
C GLN A 301 3.30 8.03 13.11
N ALA A 302 3.86 8.93 13.91
CA ALA A 302 3.25 10.22 14.27
C ALA A 302 3.55 11.31 13.24
N GLU A 303 4.74 11.32 12.72
CA GLU A 303 5.27 12.39 11.86
C GLU A 303 5.61 11.85 10.48
N GLU A 304 5.47 12.72 9.48
CA GLU A 304 5.88 12.41 8.12
C GLU A 304 7.39 12.23 8.02
N GLY A 305 7.79 11.29 7.18
CA GLY A 305 9.20 11.04 6.92
C GLY A 305 9.43 9.95 5.89
N VAL A 306 10.70 9.71 5.59
CA VAL A 306 11.13 8.56 4.79
C VAL A 306 12.03 7.69 5.67
N LEU A 307 11.61 6.46 5.90
CA LEU A 307 12.38 5.44 6.63
C LEU A 307 13.27 4.69 5.66
N TYR A 308 14.55 4.56 5.99
CA TYR A 308 15.53 3.85 5.18
C TYR A 308 16.09 2.65 5.93
N ALA A 309 16.50 1.61 5.19
CA ALA A 309 17.39 0.56 5.68
C ALA A 309 18.29 0.07 4.54
N ASP A 310 19.53 -0.28 4.91
CA ASP A 310 20.45 -1.00 4.02
C ASP A 310 20.31 -2.49 4.29
N VAL A 311 20.06 -3.28 3.24
CA VAL A 311 19.82 -4.72 3.33
C VAL A 311 20.67 -5.50 2.34
N ASN A 312 20.98 -6.74 2.68
CA ASN A 312 21.67 -7.68 1.80
C ASN A 312 20.69 -8.77 1.35
N LEU A 313 20.40 -8.85 0.07
CA LEU A 313 19.45 -9.83 -0.49
C LEU A 313 19.92 -11.30 -0.30
N ASP A 314 21.22 -11.53 -0.05
CA ASP A 314 21.72 -12.88 0.25
C ASP A 314 21.17 -13.42 1.58
N ASP A 315 20.73 -12.54 2.49
CA ASP A 315 20.12 -12.93 3.76
C ASP A 315 18.77 -13.68 3.54
N CYS A 316 18.16 -13.55 2.35
CA CYS A 316 17.00 -14.36 1.98
C CYS A 316 17.30 -15.85 1.82
N ILE A 317 18.57 -16.26 1.68
CA ILE A 317 18.97 -17.63 1.36
C ILE A 317 18.96 -18.53 2.59
N GLU A 318 19.49 -18.05 3.72
CA GLU A 318 19.65 -18.87 4.93
C GLU A 318 18.32 -19.47 5.39
N GLY A 319 17.28 -18.64 5.50
CA GLY A 319 15.96 -19.10 5.94
C GLY A 319 15.32 -20.14 5.01
N LYS A 320 15.62 -20.09 3.70
CA LYS A 320 15.13 -21.07 2.72
C LYS A 320 15.76 -22.44 2.88
N GLN A 321 16.95 -22.53 3.44
CA GLN A 321 17.55 -23.82 3.77
C GLN A 321 16.70 -24.59 4.80
N TYR A 322 16.03 -23.88 5.70
CA TYR A 322 15.16 -24.50 6.72
C TYR A 322 13.73 -24.71 6.21
N HIS A 323 13.14 -23.69 5.62
CA HIS A 323 11.74 -23.68 5.18
C HIS A 323 11.59 -22.89 3.88
N ASP A 324 11.66 -23.54 2.74
CA ASP A 324 11.34 -22.93 1.45
C ASP A 324 9.93 -23.36 1.02
N THR A 325 8.95 -22.46 1.26
CA THR A 325 7.53 -22.71 1.01
C THR A 325 7.24 -23.01 -0.46
N ALA A 326 8.00 -22.44 -1.39
CA ALA A 326 7.86 -22.67 -2.83
C ALA A 326 8.86 -23.70 -3.38
N GLY A 327 9.81 -24.11 -2.58
CA GLY A 327 10.84 -25.10 -2.91
C GLY A 327 10.65 -26.42 -2.17
N GLY A 328 11.46 -26.68 -1.13
CA GLY A 328 11.50 -27.97 -0.44
C GLY A 328 10.25 -28.36 0.36
N TYR A 329 9.41 -27.39 0.73
CA TYR A 329 8.17 -27.64 1.52
C TYR A 329 6.90 -27.69 0.69
N GLN A 330 6.98 -27.44 -0.61
CA GLN A 330 5.83 -27.56 -1.48
C GLN A 330 5.49 -29.04 -1.77
N ARG A 331 4.22 -29.28 -2.08
CA ARG A 331 3.69 -30.60 -2.45
C ARG A 331 2.87 -30.44 -3.75
N MET A 332 3.57 -30.34 -4.90
CA MET A 332 2.95 -30.23 -6.22
C MET A 332 2.10 -31.43 -6.60
N ASP A 333 2.29 -32.56 -5.92
CA ASP A 333 1.48 -33.78 -6.04
C ASP A 333 0.16 -33.70 -5.25
N VAL A 334 0.02 -32.70 -4.34
CA VAL A 334 -1.16 -32.50 -3.47
C VAL A 334 -1.91 -31.23 -3.83
N PHE A 335 -1.19 -30.14 -4.15
CA PHE A 335 -1.74 -28.81 -4.38
C PHE A 335 -1.45 -28.31 -5.80
N ASP A 336 -2.47 -27.87 -6.51
CA ASP A 336 -2.38 -27.19 -7.80
C ASP A 336 -3.02 -25.81 -7.69
N LEU A 337 -2.21 -24.75 -7.56
CA LEU A 337 -2.69 -23.38 -7.55
C LEU A 337 -2.63 -22.78 -8.95
N GLN A 338 -3.78 -22.51 -9.54
CA GLN A 338 -3.92 -21.83 -10.82
C GLN A 338 -4.35 -20.37 -10.60
N VAL A 339 -3.60 -19.45 -11.19
CA VAL A 339 -3.86 -18.01 -11.11
C VAL A 339 -4.28 -17.49 -12.49
N ASN A 340 -5.53 -17.04 -12.63
CA ASN A 340 -5.97 -16.37 -13.84
C ASN A 340 -5.42 -14.94 -13.89
N ARG A 341 -4.45 -14.70 -14.76
CA ARG A 341 -3.81 -13.40 -15.01
C ARG A 341 -4.40 -12.60 -16.17
N THR A 342 -5.59 -12.92 -16.59
CA THR A 342 -6.27 -12.14 -17.64
C THR A 342 -6.74 -10.81 -17.08
N ARG A 343 -6.36 -9.67 -17.73
CA ARG A 343 -6.93 -8.36 -17.39
C ARG A 343 -8.41 -8.36 -17.78
N GLN A 344 -9.28 -8.11 -16.80
CA GLN A 344 -10.71 -8.05 -17.04
C GLN A 344 -11.09 -6.78 -17.80
N GLN A 345 -11.93 -6.95 -18.80
CA GLN A 345 -12.50 -5.88 -19.62
C GLN A 345 -14.03 -6.01 -19.67
N PRO A 346 -14.79 -4.91 -19.66
CA PRO A 346 -16.24 -4.95 -19.71
C PRO A 346 -16.79 -5.65 -20.94
N VAL A 347 -16.06 -5.55 -22.07
CA VAL A 347 -16.47 -6.15 -23.33
C VAL A 347 -15.23 -6.50 -24.18
N ARG A 348 -15.31 -7.60 -24.87
CA ARG A 348 -14.35 -8.01 -25.90
C ARG A 348 -15.07 -8.00 -27.25
N PHE A 349 -14.72 -7.02 -28.09
CA PHE A 349 -15.24 -6.99 -29.45
C PHE A 349 -14.50 -8.03 -30.31
N THR A 350 -15.22 -8.97 -30.88
CA THR A 350 -14.70 -9.89 -31.89
C THR A 350 -14.98 -9.29 -33.26
N ARG A 351 -14.00 -9.35 -34.18
CA ARG A 351 -14.24 -8.94 -35.58
C ARG A 351 -15.26 -9.92 -36.17
N VAL A 352 -16.31 -9.37 -36.78
CA VAL A 352 -17.13 -10.15 -37.71
C VAL A 352 -16.22 -10.39 -38.92
N VAL A 353 -15.92 -11.65 -39.24
CA VAL A 353 -15.26 -12.02 -40.48
C VAL A 353 -16.40 -12.06 -41.51
N ASP A 354 -16.45 -11.04 -42.39
CA ASP A 354 -17.33 -11.04 -43.58
C ASP A 354 -16.93 -12.13 -44.56
#